data_1369b230107b5a39fcafa7b75a1c91f5
#
_entry.id   1369b230107b5a39fcafa7b75a1c91f5
#
_cell.length_a   1.000
_cell.length_b   1.000
_cell.length_c   1.000
_cell.angle_alpha   90.00
_cell.angle_beta   90.00
_cell.angle_gamma   90.00
#
_symmetry.space_group_name_H-M   'P 1'
#
loop_
_entity.id
_entity.type
_entity.pdbx_description
1 polymer ?
#
loop_
_entity_poly.entity_id
_entity_poly.type
_entity_poly.pdbx_seq_one_letter_code
_entity_poly.pdbx_strand_id
1 'polypeptide(L)'
;MANNFVFNDSLPVAPLKLAALESCKDFASKVDSHIVQFRRNDMEELKRRKADLHYRGYDVDSYLLDLECPRFGTGEAKAVINESVRGTDIFVMADVMNYSIPYTVCGYTNHMSPDDHFQDMKRVIGSCVATAHRVNVVMPFLYESRQHKRSKRESLDCAMALEELIAMGVENIITFDAHDPRVQNAIPLYGFDNFMPTYQFVKALFTHDKTTQIDKDHLMVISPDEGAMNRAVYLANNLGVDMGMFYKRRDYSKVVNGRNPIV
;
A
#
# COMPACT_ATOMS: atom_id res chain seq x y z
N MET A 1 26.12 -12.77 1.51
CA MET A 1 25.17 -13.79 2.00
C MET A 1 24.40 -14.27 0.80
N ALA A 2 24.51 -15.55 0.45
CA ALA A 2 23.78 -16.10 -0.68
C ALA A 2 22.28 -16.07 -0.33
N ASN A 3 21.50 -15.30 -1.09
CA ASN A 3 20.04 -15.35 -1.01
C ASN A 3 19.62 -16.77 -1.43
N ASN A 4 19.26 -17.60 -0.46
CA ASN A 4 18.52 -18.82 -0.71
C ASN A 4 17.11 -18.42 -1.12
N PHE A 5 16.93 -17.98 -2.37
CA PHE A 5 15.62 -17.92 -2.98
C PHE A 5 15.11 -19.35 -3.09
N VAL A 6 14.11 -19.68 -2.29
CA VAL A 6 13.32 -20.88 -2.51
C VAL A 6 12.60 -20.64 -3.83
N PHE A 7 13.06 -21.33 -4.87
CA PHE A 7 12.40 -21.32 -6.16
C PHE A 7 10.98 -21.86 -5.95
N ASN A 8 10.00 -21.00 -6.10
CA ASN A 8 8.62 -21.41 -6.02
C ASN A 8 8.24 -22.03 -7.36
N ASP A 9 8.16 -23.35 -7.43
CA ASP A 9 7.80 -24.12 -8.65
C ASP A 9 6.35 -23.85 -9.12
N SER A 10 5.63 -22.92 -8.48
CA SER A 10 4.28 -22.55 -8.88
C SER A 10 4.29 -21.63 -10.09
N LEU A 11 3.46 -21.94 -11.08
CA LEU A 11 3.21 -21.05 -12.21
C LEU A 11 2.44 -19.81 -11.76
N PRO A 12 2.70 -18.64 -12.35
CA PRO A 12 1.87 -17.47 -12.13
C PRO A 12 0.40 -17.74 -12.49
N VAL A 13 -0.52 -17.14 -11.72
CA VAL A 13 -1.97 -17.29 -11.95
C VAL A 13 -2.37 -16.73 -13.31
N ALA A 14 -1.79 -15.58 -13.69
CA ALA A 14 -1.99 -14.90 -14.96
C ALA A 14 -0.81 -13.94 -15.22
N PRO A 15 -0.65 -13.41 -16.46
CA PRO A 15 0.33 -12.38 -16.74
C PRO A 15 0.14 -11.16 -15.84
N LEU A 16 1.21 -10.76 -15.13
CA LEU A 16 1.19 -9.66 -14.18
C LEU A 16 1.13 -8.30 -14.90
N LYS A 17 0.34 -7.37 -14.34
CA LYS A 17 0.35 -5.95 -14.71
C LYS A 17 0.23 -5.04 -13.48
N LEU A 18 0.96 -3.94 -13.49
CA LEU A 18 0.94 -2.90 -12.45
C LEU A 18 0.24 -1.66 -12.98
N ALA A 19 -0.96 -1.39 -12.50
CA ALA A 19 -1.76 -0.21 -12.87
C ALA A 19 -1.50 0.92 -11.88
N ALA A 20 -0.42 1.68 -12.08
CA ALA A 20 0.01 2.73 -11.17
C ALA A 20 -0.68 4.06 -11.47
N LEU A 21 -1.47 4.59 -10.52
CA LEU A 21 -1.95 5.95 -10.58
C LEU A 21 -0.80 6.94 -10.45
N GLU A 22 -1.00 8.18 -10.92
CA GLU A 22 0.01 9.25 -10.86
C GLU A 22 0.60 9.41 -9.46
N SER A 23 -0.24 9.31 -8.43
CA SER A 23 0.16 9.43 -7.02
C SER A 23 1.15 8.35 -6.55
N CYS A 24 1.25 7.24 -7.28
CA CYS A 24 2.01 6.06 -6.86
C CYS A 24 3.10 5.65 -7.88
N LYS A 25 3.34 6.44 -8.94
CA LYS A 25 4.26 6.09 -10.04
C LYS A 25 5.69 5.80 -9.58
N ASP A 26 6.24 6.64 -8.71
CA ASP A 26 7.61 6.45 -8.22
C ASP A 26 7.78 5.15 -7.43
N PHE A 27 6.79 4.85 -6.59
CA PHE A 27 6.77 3.61 -5.82
C PHE A 27 6.61 2.40 -6.75
N ALA A 28 5.64 2.47 -7.67
CA ALA A 28 5.38 1.40 -8.63
C ALA A 28 6.57 1.13 -9.56
N SER A 29 7.31 2.16 -9.99
CA SER A 29 8.53 2.00 -10.79
C SER A 29 9.63 1.22 -10.05
N LYS A 30 9.77 1.44 -8.75
CA LYS A 30 10.70 0.68 -7.91
C LYS A 30 10.25 -0.78 -7.76
N VAL A 31 8.94 -0.99 -7.53
CA VAL A 31 8.35 -2.34 -7.46
C VAL A 31 8.54 -3.08 -8.77
N ASP A 32 8.25 -2.44 -9.90
CA ASP A 32 8.44 -2.98 -11.26
C ASP A 32 9.88 -3.43 -11.47
N SER A 33 10.85 -2.55 -11.18
CA SER A 33 12.28 -2.85 -11.33
C SER A 33 12.71 -4.06 -10.49
N HIS A 34 12.18 -4.20 -9.27
CA HIS A 34 12.46 -5.35 -8.40
C HIS A 34 11.83 -6.63 -8.96
N ILE A 35 10.60 -6.59 -9.45
CA ILE A 35 9.93 -7.77 -10.03
C ILE A 35 10.66 -8.22 -11.29
N VAL A 36 11.03 -7.28 -12.18
CA VAL A 36 11.82 -7.57 -13.38
C VAL A 36 13.13 -8.26 -13.01
N GLN A 37 13.85 -7.73 -12.01
CA GLN A 37 15.11 -8.34 -11.57
C GLN A 37 14.91 -9.74 -10.97
N PHE A 38 13.88 -9.96 -10.14
CA PHE A 38 13.58 -11.27 -9.58
C PHE A 38 13.28 -12.28 -10.69
N ARG A 39 12.43 -11.96 -11.62
CA ARG A 39 12.05 -12.86 -12.70
C ARG A 39 13.19 -13.15 -13.67
N ARG A 40 14.07 -12.18 -13.94
CA ARG A 40 15.30 -12.43 -14.71
C ARG A 40 16.22 -13.41 -14.00
N ASN A 41 16.41 -13.27 -12.69
CA ASN A 41 17.20 -14.21 -11.89
C ASN A 41 16.59 -15.62 -11.91
N ASP A 42 15.25 -15.73 -11.81
CA ASP A 42 14.54 -17.01 -11.92
C ASP A 42 14.75 -17.67 -13.28
N MET A 43 14.65 -16.88 -14.37
CA MET A 43 14.89 -17.38 -15.72
C MET A 43 16.33 -17.87 -15.93
N GLU A 44 17.31 -17.17 -15.36
CA GLU A 44 18.72 -17.64 -15.39
C GLU A 44 18.89 -18.96 -14.63
N GLU A 45 18.25 -19.11 -13.47
CA GLU A 45 18.31 -20.34 -12.70
C GLU A 45 17.61 -21.50 -13.42
N LEU A 46 16.47 -21.25 -14.07
CA LEU A 46 15.79 -22.23 -14.92
C LEU A 46 16.69 -22.72 -16.06
N LYS A 47 17.36 -21.79 -16.76
CA LYS A 47 18.32 -22.13 -17.82
C LYS A 47 19.46 -23.01 -17.28
N ARG A 48 19.98 -22.71 -16.09
CA ARG A 48 21.03 -23.55 -15.44
C ARG A 48 20.53 -24.97 -15.15
N ARG A 49 19.27 -25.10 -14.74
CA ARG A 49 18.62 -26.41 -14.49
C ARG A 49 18.15 -27.12 -15.76
N LYS A 50 18.39 -26.53 -16.94
CA LYS A 50 17.91 -27.03 -18.25
C LYS A 50 16.38 -27.19 -18.27
N ALA A 51 15.65 -26.40 -17.48
CA ALA A 51 14.23 -26.30 -17.54
C ALA A 51 13.83 -25.18 -18.51
N ASP A 52 12.84 -25.45 -19.34
CA ASP A 52 12.31 -24.48 -20.30
C ASP A 52 10.91 -24.06 -19.84
N LEU A 53 10.78 -22.83 -19.38
CA LEU A 53 9.51 -22.26 -18.95
C LEU A 53 9.12 -21.12 -19.90
N HIS A 54 8.14 -21.37 -20.76
CA HIS A 54 7.51 -20.35 -21.56
C HIS A 54 6.18 -19.94 -20.96
N TYR A 55 6.19 -18.82 -20.21
CA TYR A 55 4.98 -18.23 -19.67
C TYR A 55 4.79 -16.80 -20.23
N ARG A 56 3.61 -16.56 -20.83
CA ARG A 56 3.30 -15.26 -21.44
C ARG A 56 3.40 -14.14 -20.39
N GLY A 57 4.18 -13.09 -20.70
CA GLY A 57 4.33 -11.93 -19.84
C GLY A 57 5.17 -12.17 -18.58
N TYR A 58 5.99 -13.25 -18.56
CA TYR A 58 6.91 -13.50 -17.43
C TYR A 58 8.24 -12.78 -17.61
N ASP A 59 8.85 -12.90 -18.79
CA ASP A 59 10.12 -12.24 -19.13
C ASP A 59 9.81 -11.00 -19.99
N VAL A 60 9.58 -9.89 -19.31
CA VAL A 60 9.30 -8.57 -19.92
C VAL A 60 10.18 -7.50 -19.27
N ASP A 61 10.37 -6.39 -19.96
CA ASP A 61 11.19 -5.29 -19.47
C ASP A 61 10.45 -4.41 -18.45
N SER A 62 9.13 -4.44 -18.44
CA SER A 62 8.29 -3.72 -17.49
C SER A 62 6.89 -4.35 -17.40
N TYR A 63 6.31 -4.31 -16.20
CA TYR A 63 4.94 -4.72 -15.89
C TYR A 63 3.98 -3.54 -15.78
N LEU A 64 4.50 -2.30 -15.83
CA LEU A 64 3.69 -1.10 -15.73
C LEU A 64 2.70 -1.03 -16.90
N LEU A 65 1.45 -0.71 -16.58
CA LEU A 65 0.42 -0.39 -17.56
C LEU A 65 0.54 1.08 -18.02
N ASP A 66 0.36 1.31 -19.30
CA ASP A 66 0.14 2.65 -19.85
C ASP A 66 -1.30 3.07 -19.54
N LEU A 67 -1.45 3.90 -18.53
CA LEU A 67 -2.75 4.41 -18.08
C LEU A 67 -2.66 5.89 -17.71
N GLU A 68 -3.80 6.55 -17.80
CA GLU A 68 -3.98 7.94 -17.38
C GLU A 68 -5.38 8.17 -16.80
N CYS A 69 -5.51 9.19 -15.97
CA CYS A 69 -6.79 9.67 -15.42
C CYS A 69 -6.97 11.16 -15.75
N PRO A 70 -7.27 11.51 -17.02
CA PRO A 70 -7.46 12.90 -17.41
C PRO A 70 -8.72 13.48 -16.76
N ARG A 71 -8.59 14.76 -16.32
CA ARG A 71 -9.70 15.51 -15.73
C ARG A 71 -10.33 16.45 -16.74
N PHE A 72 -11.64 16.54 -16.67
CA PHE A 72 -12.42 17.56 -17.36
C PHE A 72 -12.31 18.91 -16.62
N GLY A 73 -12.63 20.01 -17.29
CA GLY A 73 -12.60 21.35 -16.69
C GLY A 73 -13.51 21.53 -15.45
N THR A 74 -14.50 20.67 -15.28
CA THR A 74 -15.39 20.58 -14.11
C THR A 74 -14.80 19.85 -12.92
N GLY A 75 -13.62 19.20 -13.09
CA GLY A 75 -12.97 18.38 -12.06
C GLY A 75 -13.30 16.89 -12.10
N GLU A 76 -14.31 16.47 -12.85
CA GLU A 76 -14.58 15.06 -13.13
C GLU A 76 -13.41 14.44 -13.88
N ALA A 77 -13.25 13.12 -13.76
CA ALA A 77 -12.20 12.39 -14.48
C ALA A 77 -12.73 11.12 -15.11
N LYS A 78 -11.93 10.54 -15.99
CA LYS A 78 -12.09 9.17 -16.51
C LYS A 78 -10.76 8.44 -16.41
N ALA A 79 -10.78 7.11 -16.33
CA ALA A 79 -9.58 6.30 -16.52
C ALA A 79 -9.49 5.87 -18.00
N VAL A 80 -8.26 5.89 -18.53
CA VAL A 80 -7.94 5.40 -19.86
C VAL A 80 -6.78 4.42 -19.72
N ILE A 81 -6.94 3.21 -20.26
CA ILE A 81 -5.90 2.19 -20.32
C ILE A 81 -5.56 1.98 -21.80
N ASN A 82 -4.31 2.24 -22.18
CA ASN A 82 -3.88 2.29 -23.59
C ASN A 82 -3.41 0.92 -24.13
N GLU A 83 -3.50 -0.13 -23.33
CA GLU A 83 -3.16 -1.51 -23.75
C GLU A 83 -4.19 -2.52 -23.26
N SER A 84 -4.14 -3.74 -23.81
CA SER A 84 -5.07 -4.80 -23.44
C SER A 84 -4.75 -5.40 -22.09
N VAL A 85 -5.73 -5.45 -21.21
CA VAL A 85 -5.65 -6.07 -19.86
C VAL A 85 -6.36 -7.44 -19.82
N ARG A 86 -6.80 -7.96 -20.95
CA ARG A 86 -7.55 -9.21 -21.02
C ARG A 86 -6.76 -10.40 -20.46
N GLY A 87 -7.34 -11.05 -19.44
CA GLY A 87 -6.78 -12.25 -18.82
C GLY A 87 -5.49 -11.98 -18.02
N THR A 88 -5.25 -10.74 -17.56
CA THR A 88 -4.09 -10.38 -16.74
C THR A 88 -4.44 -10.34 -15.26
N ASP A 89 -3.45 -10.54 -14.40
CA ASP A 89 -3.49 -10.31 -12.95
C ASP A 89 -3.03 -8.87 -12.69
N ILE A 90 -3.95 -8.00 -12.32
CA ILE A 90 -3.72 -6.56 -12.20
C ILE A 90 -3.57 -6.15 -10.74
N PHE A 91 -2.56 -5.34 -10.46
CA PHE A 91 -2.37 -4.64 -9.19
C PHE A 91 -2.54 -3.15 -9.40
N VAL A 92 -3.69 -2.60 -8.98
CA VAL A 92 -3.96 -1.17 -9.02
C VAL A 92 -3.31 -0.51 -7.82
N MET A 93 -2.38 0.43 -8.08
CA MET A 93 -1.53 1.04 -7.06
C MET A 93 -1.86 2.52 -6.91
N ALA A 94 -2.22 2.95 -5.69
CA ALA A 94 -2.60 4.32 -5.38
C ALA A 94 -2.05 4.76 -4.02
N ASP A 95 -1.28 5.85 -3.98
CA ASP A 95 -0.94 6.55 -2.75
C ASP A 95 -1.99 7.64 -2.51
N VAL A 96 -2.94 7.34 -1.64
CA VAL A 96 -4.04 8.25 -1.32
C VAL A 96 -3.61 9.46 -0.48
N MET A 97 -2.40 9.45 0.07
CA MET A 97 -1.86 10.55 0.89
C MET A 97 -0.94 11.49 0.12
N ASN A 98 -0.82 11.32 -1.19
CA ASN A 98 0.02 12.18 -2.02
C ASN A 98 -0.69 13.48 -2.39
N TYR A 99 -0.44 14.55 -1.64
CA TYR A 99 -1.00 15.88 -1.90
C TYR A 99 -0.21 16.71 -2.94
N SER A 100 0.82 16.15 -3.56
CA SER A 100 1.65 16.89 -4.51
C SER A 100 1.06 16.98 -5.92
N ILE A 101 0.03 16.19 -6.23
CA ILE A 101 -0.56 16.13 -7.57
C ILE A 101 -1.59 17.24 -7.74
N PRO A 102 -1.33 18.26 -8.59
CA PRO A 102 -2.30 19.32 -8.86
C PRO A 102 -3.23 18.97 -10.02
N TYR A 103 -4.40 19.56 -10.04
CA TYR A 103 -5.31 19.59 -11.18
C TYR A 103 -6.08 20.90 -11.23
N THR A 104 -6.63 21.24 -12.39
CA THR A 104 -7.36 22.50 -12.60
C THR A 104 -8.85 22.26 -12.67
N VAL A 105 -9.63 23.03 -11.90
CA VAL A 105 -11.10 23.05 -11.92
C VAL A 105 -11.57 24.49 -12.14
N CYS A 106 -12.31 24.73 -13.21
CA CYS A 106 -12.85 26.06 -13.53
C CYS A 106 -11.78 27.19 -13.49
N GLY A 107 -10.55 26.86 -13.90
CA GLY A 107 -9.42 27.80 -13.92
C GLY A 107 -8.64 27.93 -12.60
N TYR A 108 -9.05 27.26 -11.54
CA TYR A 108 -8.35 27.23 -10.25
C TYR A 108 -7.50 25.97 -10.09
N THR A 109 -6.28 26.12 -9.57
CA THR A 109 -5.43 24.99 -9.22
C THR A 109 -5.85 24.40 -7.89
N ASN A 110 -6.10 23.09 -7.89
CA ASN A 110 -6.38 22.28 -6.69
C ASN A 110 -5.32 21.18 -6.57
N HIS A 111 -5.16 20.67 -5.36
CA HIS A 111 -4.36 19.48 -5.10
C HIS A 111 -5.28 18.30 -4.81
N MET A 112 -4.92 17.11 -5.32
CA MET A 112 -5.70 15.92 -5.10
C MET A 112 -5.78 15.57 -3.62
N SER A 113 -7.01 15.36 -3.15
CA SER A 113 -7.32 14.84 -1.83
C SER A 113 -7.25 13.31 -1.80
N PRO A 114 -7.28 12.67 -0.62
CA PRO A 114 -7.46 11.23 -0.50
C PRO A 114 -8.68 10.70 -1.27
N ASP A 115 -9.78 11.45 -1.26
CA ASP A 115 -11.02 11.10 -1.97
C ASP A 115 -10.83 11.15 -3.49
N ASP A 116 -10.09 12.14 -4.00
CA ASP A 116 -9.76 12.22 -5.43
C ASP A 116 -8.95 11.00 -5.88
N HIS A 117 -7.94 10.61 -5.11
CA HIS A 117 -7.11 9.44 -5.41
C HIS A 117 -7.92 8.14 -5.33
N PHE A 118 -8.74 7.99 -4.30
CA PHE A 118 -9.61 6.82 -4.14
C PHE A 118 -10.62 6.73 -5.28
N GLN A 119 -11.21 7.85 -5.70
CA GLN A 119 -12.13 7.88 -6.82
C GLN A 119 -11.42 7.55 -8.16
N ASP A 120 -10.19 8.02 -8.40
CA ASP A 120 -9.43 7.67 -9.59
C ASP A 120 -9.04 6.19 -9.59
N MET A 121 -8.70 5.62 -8.44
CA MET A 121 -8.47 4.18 -8.29
C MET A 121 -9.71 3.37 -8.70
N LYS A 122 -10.90 3.76 -8.25
CA LYS A 122 -12.16 3.12 -8.65
C LYS A 122 -12.41 3.21 -10.15
N ARG A 123 -12.08 4.33 -10.80
CA ARG A 123 -12.17 4.47 -12.26
C ARG A 123 -11.27 3.48 -12.99
N VAL A 124 -10.03 3.31 -12.51
CA VAL A 124 -9.08 2.32 -13.08
C VAL A 124 -9.61 0.90 -12.89
N ILE A 125 -10.09 0.55 -11.70
CA ILE A 125 -10.72 -0.76 -11.42
C ILE A 125 -11.88 -1.00 -12.41
N GLY A 126 -12.79 -0.04 -12.55
CA GLY A 126 -13.92 -0.13 -13.45
C GLY A 126 -13.54 -0.29 -14.93
N SER A 127 -12.35 0.20 -15.32
CA SER A 127 -11.86 0.08 -16.69
C SER A 127 -11.25 -1.29 -17.02
N CYS A 128 -10.87 -2.08 -16.02
CA CYS A 128 -10.17 -3.35 -16.23
C CYS A 128 -10.91 -4.59 -15.70
N VAL A 129 -11.76 -4.47 -14.69
CA VAL A 129 -12.35 -5.61 -13.97
C VAL A 129 -13.14 -6.57 -14.86
N ALA A 130 -13.84 -6.06 -15.88
CA ALA A 130 -14.64 -6.88 -16.77
C ALA A 130 -13.84 -7.84 -17.66
N THR A 131 -12.54 -7.59 -17.86
CA THR A 131 -11.69 -8.35 -18.80
C THR A 131 -10.42 -8.89 -18.20
N ALA A 132 -9.96 -8.35 -17.08
CA ALA A 132 -8.84 -8.90 -16.32
C ALA A 132 -9.18 -10.30 -15.79
N HIS A 133 -8.17 -11.10 -15.50
CA HIS A 133 -8.34 -12.36 -14.79
C HIS A 133 -8.62 -12.10 -13.31
N ARG A 134 -7.89 -11.17 -12.72
CA ARG A 134 -8.01 -10.77 -11.32
C ARG A 134 -7.61 -9.31 -11.14
N VAL A 135 -8.23 -8.61 -10.21
CA VAL A 135 -7.88 -7.24 -9.82
C VAL A 135 -7.56 -7.21 -8.33
N ASN A 136 -6.38 -6.71 -8.00
CA ASN A 136 -5.90 -6.47 -6.65
C ASN A 136 -5.63 -4.98 -6.48
N VAL A 137 -5.70 -4.49 -5.24
CA VAL A 137 -5.42 -3.10 -4.90
C VAL A 137 -4.22 -3.02 -3.96
N VAL A 138 -3.30 -2.09 -4.22
CA VAL A 138 -2.18 -1.76 -3.34
C VAL A 138 -2.31 -0.30 -2.92
N MET A 139 -2.59 -0.08 -1.65
CA MET A 139 -2.60 1.22 -1.02
C MET A 139 -1.51 1.27 0.06
N PRO A 140 -0.34 1.90 -0.18
CA PRO A 140 0.71 2.01 0.84
C PRO A 140 0.20 2.59 2.16
N PHE A 141 -0.73 3.55 2.09
CA PHE A 141 -1.55 3.99 3.20
C PHE A 141 -3.01 3.63 2.94
N LEU A 142 -3.63 2.87 3.86
CA LEU A 142 -5.02 2.44 3.70
C LEU A 142 -5.97 3.64 3.81
N TYR A 143 -6.77 3.85 2.77
CA TYR A 143 -7.78 4.91 2.73
C TYR A 143 -8.76 4.76 3.90
N GLU A 144 -9.09 5.89 4.56
CA GLU A 144 -9.97 5.99 5.73
C GLU A 144 -9.61 5.07 6.92
N SER A 145 -8.37 4.58 7.02
CA SER A 145 -7.95 3.63 8.05
C SER A 145 -8.12 4.14 9.49
N ARG A 146 -8.19 5.48 9.70
CA ARG A 146 -8.44 6.08 11.01
C ARG A 146 -9.90 5.96 11.45
N GLN A 147 -10.83 5.82 10.50
CA GLN A 147 -12.26 5.61 10.75
C GLN A 147 -12.62 4.13 10.75
N HIS A 148 -11.92 3.35 11.61
CA HIS A 148 -12.02 1.89 11.73
C HIS A 148 -13.06 1.41 12.75
N LYS A 149 -13.62 2.30 13.55
CA LYS A 149 -14.63 2.00 14.58
C LYS A 149 -15.58 3.16 14.78
N ARG A 150 -16.79 2.89 15.21
CA ARG A 150 -17.79 3.86 15.63
C ARG A 150 -17.95 3.87 17.16
N SER A 151 -18.05 5.05 17.73
CA SER A 151 -18.39 5.25 19.15
C SER A 151 -19.69 6.03 19.34
N LYS A 152 -20.15 6.69 18.28
CA LYS A 152 -21.37 7.52 18.25
C LYS A 152 -22.13 7.31 16.92
N ARG A 153 -22.93 8.29 16.53
CA ARG A 153 -23.59 8.33 15.21
C ARG A 153 -22.59 8.86 14.16
N GLU A 154 -21.71 8.00 13.75
CA GLU A 154 -20.61 8.28 12.82
C GLU A 154 -20.72 7.30 11.63
N SER A 155 -20.19 7.69 10.47
CA SER A 155 -19.93 6.75 9.39
C SER A 155 -18.80 5.78 9.76
N LEU A 156 -18.72 4.65 9.11
CA LEU A 156 -17.63 3.68 9.26
C LEU A 156 -16.88 3.58 7.92
N ASP A 157 -16.20 4.69 7.58
CA ASP A 157 -15.72 4.93 6.22
C ASP A 157 -14.70 3.90 5.75
N CYS A 158 -13.83 3.41 6.64
CA CYS A 158 -12.88 2.37 6.30
C CYS A 158 -13.59 1.08 5.83
N ALA A 159 -14.59 0.62 6.58
CA ALA A 159 -15.34 -0.57 6.21
C ALA A 159 -16.12 -0.37 4.91
N MET A 160 -16.79 0.79 4.76
CA MET A 160 -17.53 1.13 3.55
C MET A 160 -16.63 1.16 2.32
N ALA A 161 -15.41 1.73 2.44
CA ALA A 161 -14.45 1.77 1.35
C ALA A 161 -13.97 0.35 0.96
N LEU A 162 -13.68 -0.51 1.93
CA LEU A 162 -13.28 -1.89 1.67
C LEU A 162 -14.41 -2.67 0.98
N GLU A 163 -15.64 -2.58 1.48
CA GLU A 163 -16.82 -3.23 0.89
C GLU A 163 -17.09 -2.72 -0.53
N GLU A 164 -16.92 -1.43 -0.79
CA GLU A 164 -17.08 -0.84 -2.12
C GLU A 164 -16.09 -1.44 -3.13
N LEU A 165 -14.79 -1.56 -2.75
CA LEU A 165 -13.78 -2.17 -3.60
C LEU A 165 -14.11 -3.63 -3.93
N ILE A 166 -14.55 -4.39 -2.93
CA ILE A 166 -14.98 -5.79 -3.12
C ILE A 166 -16.20 -5.88 -4.04
N ALA A 167 -17.18 -5.00 -3.84
CA ALA A 167 -18.37 -4.95 -4.70
C ALA A 167 -18.02 -4.59 -6.17
N MET A 168 -16.92 -3.89 -6.39
CA MET A 168 -16.36 -3.61 -7.72
C MET A 168 -15.58 -4.79 -8.33
N GLY A 169 -15.38 -5.90 -7.61
CA GLY A 169 -14.68 -7.09 -8.10
C GLY A 169 -13.20 -7.15 -7.73
N VAL A 170 -12.74 -6.39 -6.73
CA VAL A 170 -11.39 -6.53 -6.16
C VAL A 170 -11.34 -7.80 -5.32
N GLU A 171 -10.33 -8.64 -5.53
CA GLU A 171 -10.16 -9.90 -4.82
C GLU A 171 -9.21 -9.79 -3.61
N ASN A 172 -8.20 -8.92 -3.70
CA ASN A 172 -7.25 -8.72 -2.61
C ASN A 172 -6.86 -7.25 -2.44
N ILE A 173 -6.70 -6.83 -1.18
CA ILE A 173 -6.27 -5.48 -0.80
C ILE A 173 -4.96 -5.60 -0.01
N ILE A 174 -3.93 -4.90 -0.47
CA ILE A 174 -2.59 -4.89 0.11
C ILE A 174 -2.31 -3.50 0.68
N THR A 175 -1.90 -3.45 1.94
CA THR A 175 -1.53 -2.20 2.62
C THR A 175 -0.36 -2.42 3.59
N PHE A 176 0.20 -1.30 4.11
CA PHE A 176 1.26 -1.33 5.10
C PHE A 176 0.78 -0.67 6.39
N ASP A 177 0.97 -1.36 7.50
CA ASP A 177 0.72 -0.88 8.86
C ASP A 177 -0.64 -0.16 9.02
N ALA A 178 -1.73 -0.85 8.65
CA ALA A 178 -3.09 -0.33 8.85
C ALA A 178 -3.28 0.17 10.29
N HIS A 179 -3.95 1.32 10.44
CA HIS A 179 -4.14 1.96 11.74
C HIS A 179 -4.70 1.01 12.81
N ASP A 180 -5.64 0.17 12.40
CA ASP A 180 -6.11 -0.99 13.17
C ASP A 180 -6.25 -2.19 12.23
N PRO A 181 -5.49 -3.29 12.42
CA PRO A 181 -5.54 -4.45 11.53
C PRO A 181 -6.89 -5.16 11.51
N ARG A 182 -7.76 -4.91 12.50
CA ARG A 182 -9.12 -5.49 12.55
C ARG A 182 -10.06 -4.97 11.47
N VAL A 183 -9.67 -3.95 10.70
CA VAL A 183 -10.46 -3.48 9.54
C VAL A 183 -10.71 -4.60 8.53
N GLN A 184 -9.85 -5.61 8.44
CA GLN A 184 -10.05 -6.81 7.62
C GLN A 184 -11.34 -7.56 7.94
N ASN A 185 -11.89 -7.41 9.15
CA ASN A 185 -13.15 -8.05 9.53
C ASN A 185 -14.37 -7.51 8.75
N ALA A 186 -14.25 -6.38 8.05
CA ALA A 186 -15.29 -5.87 7.15
C ALA A 186 -15.43 -6.73 5.89
N ILE A 187 -14.39 -7.44 5.49
CA ILE A 187 -14.34 -8.23 4.25
C ILE A 187 -13.82 -9.66 4.51
N PRO A 188 -14.47 -10.45 5.38
CA PRO A 188 -13.91 -11.69 5.93
C PRO A 188 -13.71 -12.82 4.91
N LEU A 189 -14.27 -12.71 3.71
CA LEU A 189 -14.19 -13.72 2.65
C LEU A 189 -13.20 -13.34 1.52
N TYR A 190 -12.50 -12.20 1.67
CA TYR A 190 -11.59 -11.66 0.66
C TYR A 190 -10.19 -11.47 1.20
N GLY A 191 -9.21 -11.38 0.31
CA GLY A 191 -7.83 -11.17 0.69
C GLY A 191 -7.59 -9.77 1.26
N PHE A 192 -6.90 -9.73 2.41
CA PHE A 192 -6.42 -8.49 3.01
C PHE A 192 -5.02 -8.71 3.58
N ASP A 193 -4.01 -8.17 2.90
CA ASP A 193 -2.61 -8.31 3.29
C ASP A 193 -2.12 -7.00 3.93
N ASN A 194 -1.90 -7.04 5.23
CA ASN A 194 -1.35 -5.92 6.00
C ASN A 194 0.10 -6.20 6.38
N PHE A 195 1.05 -5.61 5.66
CA PHE A 195 2.48 -5.80 5.91
C PHE A 195 3.02 -4.81 6.95
N MET A 196 3.74 -5.33 7.94
CA MET A 196 4.42 -4.50 8.93
C MET A 196 5.82 -4.12 8.43
N PRO A 197 6.17 -2.82 8.39
CA PRO A 197 7.46 -2.36 7.87
C PRO A 197 8.63 -2.52 8.86
N THR A 198 8.42 -3.17 9.99
CA THR A 198 9.38 -3.31 11.10
C THR A 198 10.73 -3.85 10.63
N TYR A 199 10.74 -4.88 9.77
CA TYR A 199 11.99 -5.41 9.22
C TYR A 199 12.80 -4.33 8.45
N GLN A 200 12.12 -3.50 7.68
CA GLN A 200 12.77 -2.44 6.91
C GLN A 200 13.33 -1.33 7.83
N PHE A 201 12.63 -1.00 8.90
CA PHE A 201 13.13 -0.07 9.91
C PHE A 201 14.35 -0.61 10.64
N VAL A 202 14.30 -1.87 11.08
CA VAL A 202 15.45 -2.54 11.70
C VAL A 202 16.64 -2.58 10.75
N LYS A 203 16.43 -2.98 9.49
CA LYS A 203 17.47 -3.00 8.46
C LYS A 203 18.06 -1.60 8.24
N ALA A 204 17.22 -0.57 8.15
CA ALA A 204 17.68 0.81 7.97
C ALA A 204 18.53 1.28 9.17
N LEU A 205 18.11 0.99 10.40
CA LEU A 205 18.84 1.31 11.61
C LEU A 205 20.26 0.71 11.58
N PHE A 206 20.39 -0.57 11.24
CA PHE A 206 21.70 -1.24 11.16
C PHE A 206 22.57 -0.79 9.98
N THR A 207 21.98 -0.31 8.89
CA THR A 207 22.75 0.05 7.68
C THR A 207 23.16 1.52 7.66
N HIS A 208 22.32 2.41 8.19
CA HIS A 208 22.54 3.86 8.10
C HIS A 208 23.16 4.47 9.34
N ASP A 209 22.92 3.91 10.52
CA ASP A 209 23.52 4.36 11.77
C ASP A 209 24.44 3.28 12.36
N LYS A 210 25.74 3.47 12.20
CA LYS A 210 26.78 2.58 12.76
C LYS A 210 27.23 3.02 14.15
N THR A 211 26.72 4.13 14.65
CA THR A 211 27.12 4.72 15.94
C THR A 211 26.19 4.32 17.06
N THR A 212 24.93 4.01 16.76
CA THR A 212 23.95 3.58 17.75
C THR A 212 24.26 2.15 18.23
N GLN A 213 24.49 2.03 19.53
CA GLN A 213 24.62 0.72 20.18
C GLN A 213 23.22 0.17 20.47
N ILE A 214 22.95 -1.03 19.94
CA ILE A 214 21.63 -1.68 20.07
C ILE A 214 21.71 -2.72 21.19
N ASP A 215 21.59 -2.23 22.39
CA ASP A 215 21.51 -3.00 23.63
C ASP A 215 20.63 -2.27 24.66
N LYS A 216 20.32 -2.93 25.78
CA LYS A 216 19.41 -2.41 26.82
C LYS A 216 19.96 -1.18 27.56
N ASP A 217 21.27 -0.97 27.55
CA ASP A 217 21.90 0.14 28.29
C ASP A 217 21.94 1.42 27.45
N HIS A 218 21.85 1.31 26.11
CA HIS A 218 22.05 2.43 25.20
C HIS A 218 20.85 2.76 24.33
N LEU A 219 19.88 1.84 24.18
CA LEU A 219 18.71 2.04 23.33
C LEU A 219 17.41 1.63 24.04
N MET A 220 16.40 2.49 23.92
CA MET A 220 15.03 2.21 24.34
C MET A 220 14.05 2.60 23.22
N VAL A 221 13.05 1.78 22.99
CA VAL A 221 11.93 2.13 22.09
C VAL A 221 10.87 2.83 22.91
N ILE A 222 10.44 4.02 22.47
CA ILE A 222 9.40 4.78 23.19
C ILE A 222 8.15 4.90 22.32
N SER A 223 7.03 4.40 22.84
CA SER A 223 5.72 4.65 22.24
C SER A 223 5.27 6.10 22.45
N PRO A 224 4.86 6.83 21.42
CA PRO A 224 4.40 8.22 21.55
C PRO A 224 3.04 8.34 22.27
N ASP A 225 2.25 7.28 22.31
CA ASP A 225 0.95 7.20 22.98
C ASP A 225 0.49 5.75 23.10
N GLU A 226 -0.65 5.54 23.77
CA GLU A 226 -1.27 4.24 23.96
C GLU A 226 -1.62 3.53 22.65
N GLY A 227 -2.03 4.28 21.62
CA GLY A 227 -2.40 3.72 20.32
C GLY A 227 -1.25 3.07 19.55
N ALA A 228 0.00 3.53 19.76
CA ALA A 228 1.18 2.99 19.13
C ALA A 228 1.88 1.89 19.96
N MET A 229 1.37 1.56 21.14
CA MET A 229 2.03 0.66 22.10
C MET A 229 2.36 -0.71 21.50
N ASN A 230 1.44 -1.34 20.79
CA ASN A 230 1.66 -2.67 20.20
C ASN A 230 2.80 -2.65 19.15
N ARG A 231 2.91 -1.58 18.37
CA ARG A 231 4.00 -1.40 17.39
C ARG A 231 5.34 -1.22 18.10
N ALA A 232 5.37 -0.41 19.16
CA ALA A 232 6.57 -0.18 19.96
C ALA A 232 7.05 -1.46 20.66
N VAL A 233 6.13 -2.23 21.27
CA VAL A 233 6.43 -3.54 21.88
C VAL A 233 7.00 -4.50 20.83
N TYR A 234 6.40 -4.58 19.66
CA TYR A 234 6.88 -5.46 18.61
C TYR A 234 8.29 -5.09 18.15
N LEU A 235 8.56 -3.79 17.94
CA LEU A 235 9.89 -3.30 17.56
C LEU A 235 10.91 -3.56 18.67
N ALA A 236 10.59 -3.22 19.93
CA ALA A 236 11.48 -3.42 21.08
C ALA A 236 11.86 -4.90 21.26
N ASN A 237 10.90 -5.80 21.11
CA ASN A 237 11.14 -7.25 21.19
C ASN A 237 12.07 -7.74 20.06
N ASN A 238 11.90 -7.23 18.84
CA ASN A 238 12.79 -7.59 17.72
C ASN A 238 14.21 -7.07 17.90
N LEU A 239 14.38 -5.93 18.56
CA LEU A 239 15.70 -5.35 18.86
C LEU A 239 16.31 -5.90 20.17
N GLY A 240 15.53 -6.55 21.03
CA GLY A 240 15.95 -7.04 22.34
C GLY A 240 16.21 -5.93 23.36
N VAL A 241 15.52 -4.78 23.25
CA VAL A 241 15.67 -3.60 24.11
C VAL A 241 14.39 -3.32 24.90
N ASP A 242 14.50 -2.43 25.89
CA ASP A 242 13.37 -2.04 26.71
C ASP A 242 12.40 -1.08 25.98
N MET A 243 11.16 -1.01 26.45
CA MET A 243 10.11 -0.15 25.91
C MET A 243 9.58 0.82 26.97
N GLY A 244 9.49 2.09 26.61
CA GLY A 244 8.79 3.13 27.36
C GLY A 244 7.53 3.61 26.63
N MET A 245 6.71 4.39 27.29
CA MET A 245 5.51 4.98 26.70
C MET A 245 5.26 6.39 27.27
N PHE A 246 4.90 7.32 26.38
CA PHE A 246 4.33 8.59 26.79
C PHE A 246 2.82 8.49 26.94
N TYR A 247 2.31 9.05 28.05
CA TYR A 247 0.87 9.20 28.24
C TYR A 247 0.39 10.46 27.53
N LYS A 248 -0.61 10.31 26.66
CA LYS A 248 -1.20 11.39 25.90
C LYS A 248 -2.65 11.59 26.33
N ARG A 249 -2.95 12.74 26.94
CA ARG A 249 -4.30 13.15 27.30
C ARG A 249 -4.74 14.37 26.49
N ARG A 250 -6.00 14.37 26.05
CA ARG A 250 -6.62 15.59 25.49
C ARG A 250 -7.25 16.40 26.61
N ASP A 251 -6.95 17.68 26.66
CA ASP A 251 -7.63 18.61 27.54
C ASP A 251 -8.97 19.06 26.93
N TYR A 252 -10.04 18.40 27.36
CA TYR A 252 -11.38 18.73 26.87
C TYR A 252 -11.96 20.01 27.46
N SER A 253 -11.28 20.65 28.41
CA SER A 253 -11.70 21.93 28.99
C SER A 253 -11.40 23.13 28.09
N LYS A 254 -10.55 22.92 27.06
CA LYS A 254 -10.09 23.98 26.14
C LYS A 254 -10.24 23.55 24.69
N VAL A 255 -10.55 24.52 23.84
CA VAL A 255 -10.54 24.37 22.39
C VAL A 255 -9.59 25.42 21.81
N VAL A 256 -8.54 24.98 21.13
CA VAL A 256 -7.56 25.84 20.45
C VAL A 256 -7.57 25.48 18.96
N ASN A 257 -7.88 26.46 18.10
CA ASN A 257 -8.00 26.25 16.64
C ASN A 257 -8.93 25.08 16.27
N GLY A 258 -10.09 24.97 16.95
CA GLY A 258 -11.09 23.93 16.70
C GLY A 258 -10.70 22.52 17.19
N ARG A 259 -9.62 22.37 17.98
CA ARG A 259 -9.16 21.10 18.52
C ARG A 259 -8.89 21.21 20.03
N ASN A 260 -9.10 20.10 20.75
CA ASN A 260 -8.67 19.99 22.13
C ASN A 260 -7.15 19.80 22.19
N PRO A 261 -6.40 20.63 22.92
CA PRO A 261 -4.96 20.51 23.03
C PRO A 261 -4.54 19.20 23.69
N ILE A 262 -3.36 18.73 23.31
CA ILE A 262 -2.72 17.55 23.90
C ILE A 262 -1.88 18.02 25.08
N VAL A 263 -1.98 17.30 26.20
CA VAL A 263 -1.20 17.49 27.42
C VAL A 263 -0.60 16.17 27.87
#